data_45c4fdc2439c5a33e42b69391aa3d4b7
#
_entry.id   45c4fdc2439c5a33e42b69391aa3d4b7
#
_cell.length_a   1.000
_cell.length_b   1.000
_cell.length_c   1.000
_cell.angle_alpha   90.00
_cell.angle_beta   90.00
_cell.angle_gamma   90.00
#
_symmetry.space_group_name_H-M   'P 1'
#
loop_
_entity.id
_entity.type
_entity.pdbx_description
1 polymer ?
#
loop_
_entity_poly.entity_id
_entity_poly.type
_entity_poly.pdbx_seq_one_letter_code
_entity_poly.pdbx_strand_id
1 'polypeptide(L)'
;MARRNLADAADGLKRRLREGDVLVKAVLEAEDDPLTLRRQIALKMILNAHSTGVMAAVGRVVGNTMTNVSPTNLKLIGRATYLIMTHVNDTLAQRDWVAAHGFADAVTFAEANAVLFDAMEYVRSHEMGQTAEVALSIIRMLEAFQRRAPASWDDARALLESDGLAGYLARHNPRLAT
;
A
#
# COMPACT_ATOMS: atom_id res chain seq x y z
N MET A 1 25.44 5.51 -34.41
CA MET A 1 24.11 5.08 -34.90
C MET A 1 23.02 5.07 -33.85
N ALA A 2 23.22 4.56 -32.62
CA ALA A 2 22.19 4.43 -31.60
C ALA A 2 21.57 5.78 -31.12
N ARG A 3 22.30 6.90 -31.08
CA ARG A 3 21.77 8.19 -30.61
C ARG A 3 20.73 8.82 -31.56
N ARG A 4 20.85 8.63 -32.87
CA ARG A 4 19.84 9.14 -33.84
C ARG A 4 18.50 8.42 -33.73
N ASN A 5 18.54 7.10 -33.56
CA ASN A 5 17.32 6.31 -33.44
C ASN A 5 16.48 6.62 -32.20
N LEU A 6 17.09 7.08 -31.09
CA LEU A 6 16.38 7.47 -29.87
C LEU A 6 15.71 8.85 -29.99
N ALA A 7 16.34 9.79 -30.71
CA ALA A 7 15.74 11.11 -30.98
C ALA A 7 14.51 10.95 -31.90
N ASP A 8 14.66 10.16 -32.98
CA ASP A 8 13.58 9.87 -33.93
C ASP A 8 12.40 9.13 -33.28
N ALA A 9 12.69 8.19 -32.36
CA ALA A 9 11.68 7.50 -31.60
C ALA A 9 10.94 8.43 -30.62
N ALA A 10 11.65 9.34 -29.95
CA ALA A 10 11.05 10.31 -29.05
C ALA A 10 10.15 11.32 -29.81
N ASP A 11 10.57 11.76 -30.99
CA ASP A 11 9.77 12.65 -31.83
C ASP A 11 8.57 11.94 -32.48
N GLY A 12 8.71 10.63 -32.75
CA GLY A 12 7.59 9.77 -33.17
C GLY A 12 6.55 9.58 -32.04
N LEU A 13 6.99 9.46 -30.80
CA LEU A 13 6.12 9.38 -29.64
C LEU A 13 5.43 10.71 -29.35
N LYS A 14 6.14 11.84 -29.41
CA LYS A 14 5.53 13.18 -29.21
C LYS A 14 4.34 13.44 -30.14
N ARG A 15 4.40 12.95 -31.38
CA ARG A 15 3.32 13.09 -32.37
C ARG A 15 2.08 12.25 -32.04
N ARG A 16 2.18 11.30 -31.12
CA ARG A 16 1.09 10.40 -30.71
C ARG A 16 0.48 10.78 -29.35
N LEU A 17 1.06 11.76 -28.66
CA LEU A 17 0.54 12.24 -27.38
C LEU A 17 -0.83 12.88 -27.57
N ARG A 18 -1.75 12.58 -26.66
CA ARG A 18 -3.06 13.21 -26.54
C ARG A 18 -2.99 14.34 -25.51
N GLU A 19 -4.01 15.16 -25.45
CA GLU A 19 -4.17 16.15 -24.39
C GLU A 19 -4.15 15.45 -23.02
N GLY A 20 -3.31 15.93 -22.11
CA GLY A 20 -3.09 15.32 -20.78
C GLY A 20 -1.97 14.27 -20.72
N ASP A 21 -1.45 13.80 -21.86
CA ASP A 21 -0.32 12.87 -21.85
C ASP A 21 1.00 13.59 -21.52
N VAL A 22 1.84 12.97 -20.70
CA VAL A 22 3.16 13.48 -20.32
C VAL A 22 4.25 12.54 -20.82
N LEU A 23 5.20 13.08 -21.58
CA LEU A 23 6.39 12.35 -22.00
C LEU A 23 7.57 12.64 -21.07
N VAL A 24 7.97 11.62 -20.32
CA VAL A 24 9.18 11.68 -19.48
C VAL A 24 10.36 11.06 -20.25
N LYS A 25 11.39 11.86 -20.54
CA LYS A 25 12.62 11.41 -21.20
C LYS A 25 13.76 11.38 -20.20
N ALA A 26 14.24 10.20 -19.83
CA ALA A 26 15.46 10.03 -19.06
C ALA A 26 16.64 9.70 -19.99
N VAL A 27 17.69 10.51 -19.93
CA VAL A 27 18.92 10.28 -20.70
C VAL A 27 20.00 9.80 -19.73
N LEU A 28 20.51 8.60 -19.99
CA LEU A 28 21.60 8.00 -19.23
C LEU A 28 22.85 7.99 -20.09
N GLU A 29 23.89 8.65 -19.59
CA GLU A 29 25.24 8.52 -20.17
C GLU A 29 25.82 7.19 -19.67
N ALA A 30 25.90 6.22 -20.57
CA ALA A 30 26.46 4.90 -20.28
C ALA A 30 27.47 4.55 -21.37
N GLU A 31 28.68 5.03 -21.21
CA GLU A 31 29.78 4.66 -22.13
C GLU A 31 30.27 3.23 -21.85
N ASP A 32 30.23 2.76 -20.60
CA ASP A 32 30.68 1.43 -20.14
C ASP A 32 29.55 0.58 -19.54
N ASP A 33 28.52 0.27 -20.31
CA ASP A 33 27.42 -0.61 -19.85
C ASP A 33 27.16 -1.73 -20.90
N PRO A 34 28.09 -2.69 -21.06
CA PRO A 34 28.02 -3.71 -22.11
C PRO A 34 26.79 -4.62 -21.95
N LEU A 35 26.32 -4.84 -20.72
CA LEU A 35 25.13 -5.63 -20.43
C LEU A 35 23.85 -4.78 -20.31
N THR A 36 23.94 -3.47 -20.60
CA THR A 36 22.82 -2.52 -20.43
C THR A 36 22.20 -2.50 -19.02
N LEU A 37 22.95 -2.94 -18.01
CA LEU A 37 22.45 -3.13 -16.65
C LEU A 37 22.01 -1.82 -16.01
N ARG A 38 22.79 -0.75 -16.15
CA ARG A 38 22.46 0.58 -15.64
C ARG A 38 21.14 1.09 -16.24
N ARG A 39 20.94 0.87 -17.54
CA ARG A 39 19.70 1.26 -18.24
C ARG A 39 18.49 0.47 -17.74
N GLN A 40 18.66 -0.85 -17.51
CA GLN A 40 17.61 -1.71 -16.96
C GLN A 40 17.24 -1.30 -15.54
N ILE A 41 18.23 -1.00 -14.68
CA ILE A 41 18.01 -0.51 -13.32
C ILE A 41 17.26 0.82 -13.34
N ALA A 42 17.71 1.78 -14.15
CA ALA A 42 17.07 3.08 -14.27
C ALA A 42 15.62 2.97 -14.76
N LEU A 43 15.36 2.14 -15.77
CA LEU A 43 14.00 1.87 -16.23
C LEU A 43 13.12 1.30 -15.10
N LYS A 44 13.65 0.30 -14.38
CA LYS A 44 12.95 -0.28 -13.23
C LYS A 44 12.64 0.76 -12.14
N MET A 45 13.60 1.64 -11.84
CA MET A 45 13.40 2.70 -10.86
C MET A 45 12.30 3.68 -11.29
N ILE A 46 12.29 4.10 -12.56
CA ILE A 46 11.26 5.00 -13.10
C ILE A 46 9.88 4.34 -13.05
N LEU A 47 9.78 3.08 -13.49
CA LEU A 47 8.50 2.33 -13.46
C LEU A 47 8.00 2.11 -12.03
N ASN A 48 8.90 1.79 -11.08
CA ASN A 48 8.54 1.67 -9.67
C ASN A 48 8.07 3.01 -9.07
N ALA A 49 8.79 4.09 -9.34
CA ALA A 49 8.42 5.42 -8.85
C ALA A 49 7.05 5.84 -9.41
N HIS A 50 6.81 5.59 -10.71
CA HIS A 50 5.54 5.88 -11.34
C HIS A 50 4.40 5.06 -10.72
N SER A 51 4.54 3.74 -10.63
CA SER A 51 3.49 2.86 -10.07
C SER A 51 3.21 3.17 -8.60
N THR A 52 4.24 3.44 -7.80
CA THR A 52 4.07 3.84 -6.40
C THR A 52 3.39 5.21 -6.28
N GLY A 53 3.75 6.17 -7.14
CA GLY A 53 3.11 7.47 -7.19
C GLY A 53 1.63 7.39 -7.54
N VAL A 54 1.26 6.56 -8.52
CA VAL A 54 -0.15 6.29 -8.85
C VAL A 54 -0.88 5.68 -7.67
N MET A 55 -0.29 4.67 -7.00
CA MET A 55 -0.91 4.03 -5.83
C MET A 55 -1.07 5.00 -4.65
N ALA A 56 -0.13 5.94 -4.48
CA ALA A 56 -0.27 7.01 -3.48
C ALA A 56 -1.40 7.97 -3.85
N ALA A 57 -1.49 8.39 -5.11
CA ALA A 57 -2.54 9.29 -5.58
C ALA A 57 -3.96 8.70 -5.45
N VAL A 58 -4.11 7.38 -5.52
CA VAL A 58 -5.39 6.69 -5.30
C VAL A 58 -5.61 6.24 -3.84
N GLY A 59 -4.81 6.75 -2.89
CA GLY A 59 -4.99 6.49 -1.46
C GLY A 59 -4.63 5.07 -1.01
N ARG A 60 -3.76 4.38 -1.76
CA ARG A 60 -3.33 2.99 -1.45
C ARG A 60 -2.02 2.92 -0.68
N VAL A 61 -1.54 4.06 -0.20
CA VAL A 61 -0.32 4.18 0.61
C VAL A 61 -0.68 4.85 1.93
N VAL A 62 -0.17 4.32 3.03
CA VAL A 62 -0.31 4.89 4.37
C VAL A 62 1.11 5.17 4.88
N GLY A 63 1.42 6.43 5.17
CA GLY A 63 2.77 6.88 5.43
C GLY A 63 3.69 6.55 4.23
N ASN A 64 4.75 5.79 4.45
CA ASN A 64 5.67 5.33 3.41
C ASN A 64 5.40 3.90 2.94
N THR A 65 4.24 3.32 3.27
CA THR A 65 3.97 1.89 3.10
C THR A 65 2.77 1.66 2.19
N MET A 66 2.97 0.87 1.14
CA MET A 66 1.87 0.40 0.30
C MET A 66 1.10 -0.71 1.03
N THR A 67 -0.15 -0.43 1.38
CA THR A 67 -1.04 -1.35 2.10
C THR A 67 -1.90 -2.22 1.17
N ASN A 68 -1.93 -1.90 -0.12
CA ASN A 68 -2.66 -2.67 -1.14
C ASN A 68 -1.86 -3.91 -1.55
N VAL A 69 -1.87 -4.93 -0.70
CA VAL A 69 -1.16 -6.20 -0.90
C VAL A 69 -2.17 -7.32 -1.00
N SER A 70 -2.18 -8.05 -2.13
CA SER A 70 -2.97 -9.28 -2.29
C SER A 70 -2.17 -10.48 -1.78
N PRO A 71 -2.62 -11.19 -0.74
CA PRO A 71 -1.89 -12.29 -0.11
C PRO A 71 -1.99 -13.60 -0.91
N THR A 72 -1.52 -13.61 -2.15
CA THR A 72 -1.64 -14.73 -3.09
C THR A 72 -0.54 -15.79 -2.99
N ASN A 73 0.52 -15.52 -2.26
CA ASN A 73 1.61 -16.47 -2.02
C ASN A 73 2.27 -16.20 -0.66
N LEU A 74 3.11 -17.13 -0.19
CA LEU A 74 3.73 -17.07 1.15
C LEU A 74 4.50 -15.77 1.41
N LYS A 75 5.19 -15.23 0.41
CA LYS A 75 5.91 -13.95 0.54
C LYS A 75 4.93 -12.79 0.79
N LEU A 76 3.83 -12.75 0.05
CA LEU A 76 2.83 -11.68 0.17
C LEU A 76 1.96 -11.85 1.41
N ILE A 77 1.67 -13.10 1.84
CA ILE A 77 1.04 -13.40 3.13
C ILE A 77 1.92 -12.86 4.27
N GLY A 78 3.21 -13.21 4.30
CA GLY A 78 4.13 -12.72 5.32
C GLY A 78 4.24 -11.19 5.32
N ARG A 79 4.26 -10.54 4.14
CA ARG A 79 4.24 -9.08 4.03
C ARG A 79 2.93 -8.48 4.55
N ALA A 80 1.79 -9.02 4.17
CA ALA A 80 0.48 -8.55 4.62
C ALA A 80 0.35 -8.67 6.16
N THR A 81 0.73 -9.82 6.72
CA THR A 81 0.77 -10.04 8.18
C THR A 81 1.65 -9.00 8.88
N TYR A 82 2.86 -8.77 8.36
CA TYR A 82 3.77 -7.77 8.91
C TYR A 82 3.19 -6.36 8.88
N LEU A 83 2.51 -5.97 7.79
CA LEU A 83 1.84 -4.68 7.66
C LEU A 83 0.72 -4.52 8.69
N ILE A 84 -0.13 -5.54 8.85
CA ILE A 84 -1.20 -5.53 9.86
C ILE A 84 -0.60 -5.34 11.25
N MET A 85 0.33 -6.19 11.63
CA MET A 85 0.99 -6.13 12.94
C MET A 85 1.61 -4.75 13.21
N THR A 86 2.34 -4.21 12.22
CA THR A 86 3.03 -2.92 12.37
C THR A 86 2.05 -1.77 12.53
N HIS A 87 1.07 -1.64 11.64
CA HIS A 87 0.11 -0.53 11.72
C HIS A 87 -0.76 -0.58 12.97
N VAL A 88 -1.17 -1.77 13.40
CA VAL A 88 -1.92 -1.93 14.65
C VAL A 88 -1.06 -1.52 15.84
N ASN A 89 0.14 -2.07 15.97
CA ASN A 89 1.04 -1.79 17.10
C ASN A 89 1.48 -0.32 17.15
N ASP A 90 1.78 0.27 15.99
CA ASP A 90 2.11 1.70 15.91
C ASP A 90 0.95 2.58 16.37
N THR A 91 -0.29 2.18 16.13
CA THR A 91 -1.47 2.90 16.58
C THR A 91 -1.73 2.69 18.07
N LEU A 92 -1.65 1.45 18.56
CA LEU A 92 -1.82 1.14 19.99
C LEU A 92 -0.78 1.86 20.88
N ALA A 93 0.41 2.13 20.34
CA ALA A 93 1.48 2.83 21.05
C ALA A 93 1.34 4.37 21.06
N GLN A 94 0.33 4.95 20.36
CA GLN A 94 0.14 6.40 20.37
C GLN A 94 -0.37 6.87 21.73
N ARG A 95 0.13 8.02 22.20
CA ARG A 95 -0.27 8.60 23.49
C ARG A 95 -1.77 8.87 23.56
N ASP A 96 -2.33 9.40 22.48
CA ASP A 96 -3.74 9.73 22.41
C ASP A 96 -4.61 8.48 22.42
N TRP A 97 -4.15 7.41 21.76
CA TRP A 97 -4.81 6.10 21.82
C TRP A 97 -4.81 5.55 23.24
N VAL A 98 -3.65 5.52 23.89
CA VAL A 98 -3.51 5.01 25.28
C VAL A 98 -4.34 5.84 26.24
N ALA A 99 -4.39 7.17 26.06
CA ALA A 99 -5.21 8.05 26.90
C ALA A 99 -6.72 7.79 26.75
N ALA A 100 -7.18 7.49 25.52
CA ALA A 100 -8.59 7.26 25.22
C ALA A 100 -9.06 5.84 25.56
N HIS A 101 -8.23 4.82 25.30
CA HIS A 101 -8.63 3.41 25.34
C HIS A 101 -7.89 2.57 26.39
N GLY A 102 -6.84 3.11 26.99
CA GLY A 102 -5.96 2.42 27.91
C GLY A 102 -4.83 1.66 27.18
N PHE A 103 -3.94 1.06 27.98
CA PHE A 103 -2.84 0.26 27.47
C PHE A 103 -3.37 -1.07 26.92
N ALA A 104 -2.82 -1.51 25.81
CA ALA A 104 -3.04 -2.82 25.22
C ALA A 104 -1.70 -3.50 24.91
N ASP A 105 -1.64 -4.80 25.05
CA ASP A 105 -0.48 -5.57 24.64
C ASP A 105 -0.27 -5.51 23.12
N ALA A 106 0.98 -5.58 22.70
CA ALA A 106 1.31 -5.59 21.30
C ALA A 106 0.78 -6.85 20.61
N VAL A 107 0.18 -6.66 19.44
CA VAL A 107 -0.26 -7.77 18.59
C VAL A 107 0.94 -8.54 18.07
N THR A 108 0.89 -9.86 18.22
CA THR A 108 1.90 -10.78 17.70
C THR A 108 1.73 -11.03 16.21
N PHE A 109 2.79 -11.55 15.59
CA PHE A 109 2.70 -12.00 14.18
C PHE A 109 1.64 -13.09 13.99
N ALA A 110 1.49 -14.02 14.94
CA ALA A 110 0.52 -15.10 14.87
C ALA A 110 -0.93 -14.59 14.90
N GLU A 111 -1.23 -13.63 15.76
CA GLU A 111 -2.56 -13.00 15.84
C GLU A 111 -2.89 -12.23 14.57
N ALA A 112 -1.95 -11.40 14.09
CA ALA A 112 -2.13 -10.67 12.82
C ALA A 112 -2.32 -11.63 11.63
N ASN A 113 -1.60 -12.75 11.62
CA ASN A 113 -1.73 -13.77 10.59
C ASN A 113 -3.09 -14.48 10.63
N ALA A 114 -3.59 -14.82 11.81
CA ALA A 114 -4.91 -15.42 11.97
C ALA A 114 -6.01 -14.48 11.44
N VAL A 115 -5.97 -13.20 11.83
CA VAL A 115 -6.94 -12.20 11.34
C VAL A 115 -6.83 -11.98 9.84
N LEU A 116 -5.62 -12.05 9.26
CA LEU A 116 -5.45 -11.97 7.81
C LEU A 116 -6.16 -13.13 7.08
N PHE A 117 -6.04 -14.37 7.57
CA PHE A 117 -6.72 -15.51 6.95
C PHE A 117 -8.24 -15.39 7.05
N ASP A 118 -8.77 -14.92 8.17
CA ASP A 118 -10.20 -14.63 8.32
C ASP A 118 -10.63 -13.50 7.33
N ALA A 119 -9.80 -12.48 7.15
CA ALA A 119 -10.06 -11.42 6.17
C ALA A 119 -10.08 -11.94 4.72
N MET A 120 -9.16 -12.84 4.39
CA MET A 120 -9.12 -13.47 3.05
C MET A 120 -10.40 -14.27 2.78
N GLU A 121 -10.90 -14.99 3.77
CA GLU A 121 -12.17 -15.73 3.65
C GLU A 121 -13.35 -14.78 3.50
N TYR A 122 -13.40 -13.71 4.29
CA TYR A 122 -14.45 -12.69 4.19
C TYR A 122 -14.46 -12.01 2.82
N VAL A 123 -13.29 -11.55 2.33
CA VAL A 123 -13.16 -10.90 1.02
C VAL A 123 -13.60 -11.84 -0.10
N ARG A 124 -13.23 -13.11 -0.02
CA ARG A 124 -13.60 -14.13 -1.00
C ARG A 124 -15.11 -14.41 -1.00
N SER A 125 -15.70 -14.58 0.17
CA SER A 125 -17.14 -14.91 0.30
C SER A 125 -18.07 -13.78 -0.11
N HIS A 126 -17.58 -12.51 -0.04
CA HIS A 126 -18.35 -11.32 -0.42
C HIS A 126 -17.96 -10.76 -1.79
N GLU A 127 -17.20 -11.51 -2.60
CA GLU A 127 -16.76 -11.15 -3.95
C GLU A 127 -16.23 -9.70 -4.04
N MET A 128 -15.49 -9.27 -3.01
CA MET A 128 -14.93 -7.92 -2.97
C MET A 128 -13.86 -7.78 -4.07
N GLY A 129 -14.16 -7.00 -5.09
CA GLY A 129 -13.29 -6.81 -6.27
C GLY A 129 -12.00 -6.04 -6.02
N GLN A 130 -11.68 -5.74 -4.77
CA GLN A 130 -10.49 -4.96 -4.38
C GLN A 130 -9.69 -5.72 -3.32
N THR A 131 -8.37 -5.52 -3.34
CA THR A 131 -7.46 -6.00 -2.32
C THR A 131 -7.71 -5.23 -1.01
N ALA A 132 -8.53 -5.76 -0.15
CA ALA A 132 -8.98 -5.11 1.08
C ALA A 132 -8.52 -5.83 2.36
N GLU A 133 -7.92 -7.01 2.23
CA GLU A 133 -7.62 -7.91 3.35
C GLU A 133 -6.79 -7.23 4.45
N VAL A 134 -5.73 -6.52 4.07
CA VAL A 134 -4.86 -5.80 5.02
C VAL A 134 -5.62 -4.68 5.71
N ALA A 135 -6.36 -3.87 4.94
CA ALA A 135 -7.10 -2.74 5.49
C ALA A 135 -8.23 -3.18 6.44
N LEU A 136 -9.01 -4.18 6.04
CA LEU A 136 -10.06 -4.76 6.87
C LEU A 136 -9.51 -5.35 8.17
N SER A 137 -8.38 -6.08 8.08
CA SER A 137 -7.74 -6.65 9.27
C SER A 137 -7.30 -5.58 10.26
N ILE A 138 -6.66 -4.51 9.79
CA ILE A 138 -6.21 -3.39 10.63
C ILE A 138 -7.41 -2.73 11.32
N ILE A 139 -8.43 -2.34 10.56
CA ILE A 139 -9.63 -1.68 11.09
C ILE A 139 -10.32 -2.58 12.11
N ARG A 140 -10.57 -3.84 11.77
CA ARG A 140 -11.24 -4.79 12.66
C ARG A 140 -10.50 -4.98 13.98
N MET A 141 -9.16 -5.10 13.93
CA MET A 141 -8.36 -5.26 15.14
C MET A 141 -8.43 -4.00 16.02
N LEU A 142 -8.25 -2.82 15.44
CA LEU A 142 -8.33 -1.56 16.19
C LEU A 142 -9.72 -1.33 16.77
N GLU A 143 -10.79 -1.60 16.03
CA GLU A 143 -12.16 -1.55 16.55
C GLU A 143 -12.38 -2.53 17.72
N ALA A 144 -11.83 -3.74 17.64
CA ALA A 144 -11.92 -4.70 18.72
C ALA A 144 -11.22 -4.20 19.99
N PHE A 145 -10.05 -3.57 19.86
CA PHE A 145 -9.36 -2.94 20.99
C PHE A 145 -10.14 -1.77 21.59
N GLN A 146 -10.72 -0.91 20.74
CA GLN A 146 -11.54 0.23 21.22
C GLN A 146 -12.77 -0.23 22.01
N ARG A 147 -13.48 -1.20 21.45
CA ARG A 147 -14.74 -1.70 22.05
C ARG A 147 -14.51 -2.70 23.18
N ARG A 148 -13.28 -3.18 23.35
CA ARG A 148 -12.94 -4.32 24.23
C ARG A 148 -13.84 -5.54 23.98
N ALA A 149 -14.22 -5.73 22.73
CA ALA A 149 -15.09 -6.79 22.24
C ALA A 149 -14.78 -7.11 20.79
N PRO A 150 -15.10 -8.32 20.31
CA PRO A 150 -14.93 -8.66 18.90
C PRO A 150 -15.67 -7.67 17.98
N ALA A 151 -14.98 -7.14 16.98
CA ALA A 151 -15.58 -6.32 15.95
C ALA A 151 -16.04 -7.17 14.76
N SER A 152 -17.18 -6.80 14.14
CA SER A 152 -17.67 -7.49 12.96
C SER A 152 -16.88 -7.11 11.71
N TRP A 153 -16.89 -7.99 10.70
CA TRP A 153 -16.31 -7.66 9.40
C TRP A 153 -17.12 -6.62 8.64
N ASP A 154 -18.43 -6.60 8.81
CA ASP A 154 -19.33 -5.65 8.16
C ASP A 154 -19.11 -4.23 8.70
N ASP A 155 -18.88 -4.07 10.01
CA ASP A 155 -18.50 -2.78 10.60
C ASP A 155 -17.16 -2.30 10.04
N ALA A 156 -16.17 -3.19 9.99
CA ALA A 156 -14.84 -2.86 9.44
C ALA A 156 -14.93 -2.48 7.96
N ARG A 157 -15.77 -3.15 7.18
CA ARG A 157 -16.05 -2.84 5.80
C ARG A 157 -16.69 -1.47 5.63
N ALA A 158 -17.73 -1.18 6.42
CA ALA A 158 -18.42 0.13 6.37
C ALA A 158 -17.44 1.28 6.67
N LEU A 159 -16.54 1.11 7.65
CA LEU A 159 -15.51 2.09 7.98
C LEU A 159 -14.48 2.24 6.86
N LEU A 160 -14.09 1.14 6.21
CA LEU A 160 -13.19 1.17 5.06
C LEU A 160 -13.81 1.89 3.87
N GLU A 161 -15.09 1.67 3.61
CA GLU A 161 -15.83 2.30 2.51
C GLU A 161 -16.05 3.80 2.75
N SER A 162 -16.28 4.23 4.02
CA SER A 162 -16.53 5.64 4.35
C SER A 162 -15.26 6.47 4.37
N ASP A 163 -14.20 5.98 4.98
CA ASP A 163 -13.01 6.79 5.32
C ASP A 163 -11.76 6.37 4.57
N GLY A 164 -11.75 5.17 4.03
CA GLY A 164 -10.53 4.50 3.59
C GLY A 164 -9.58 4.16 4.75
N LEU A 165 -8.58 3.34 4.52
CA LEU A 165 -7.63 2.99 5.57
C LEU A 165 -6.82 4.20 6.05
N ALA A 166 -6.37 5.05 5.13
CA ALA A 166 -5.59 6.24 5.48
C ALA A 166 -6.39 7.21 6.35
N GLY A 167 -7.63 7.50 5.99
CA GLY A 167 -8.52 8.37 6.77
C GLY A 167 -8.85 7.80 8.14
N TYR A 168 -9.13 6.49 8.21
CA TYR A 168 -9.35 5.81 9.48
C TYR A 168 -8.13 5.91 10.39
N LEU A 169 -6.94 5.58 9.90
CA LEU A 169 -5.71 5.63 10.69
C LEU A 169 -5.33 7.06 11.09
N ALA A 170 -5.55 8.05 10.24
CA ALA A 170 -5.25 9.45 10.55
C ALA A 170 -6.00 9.96 11.80
N ARG A 171 -7.21 9.44 12.05
CA ARG A 171 -7.98 9.78 13.26
C ARG A 171 -7.39 9.18 14.53
N HIS A 172 -6.73 8.04 14.43
CA HIS A 172 -6.23 7.27 15.57
C HIS A 172 -4.71 7.35 15.72
N ASN A 173 -4.01 7.74 14.67
CA ASN A 173 -2.56 7.88 14.64
C ASN A 173 -2.18 9.14 13.85
N PRO A 174 -2.05 10.30 14.53
CA PRO A 174 -1.74 11.59 13.85
C PRO A 174 -0.44 11.58 13.05
N ARG A 175 0.50 10.66 13.33
CA ARG A 175 1.74 10.53 12.54
C ARG A 175 1.50 10.00 11.13
N LEU A 176 0.35 9.41 10.88
CA LEU A 176 -0.05 8.88 9.56
C LEU A 176 -1.01 9.82 8.82
N ALA A 177 -1.39 10.94 9.45
CA ALA A 177 -2.16 12.01 8.83
C ALA A 177 -1.24 12.85 7.94
N THR A 178 -1.06 12.44 6.68
CA THR A 178 -0.29 13.18 5.66
C THR A 178 -1.13 13.44 4.44
#